data_0064ed4152def4bcabece9b013cca1d9
#
_entry.id   0064ed4152def4bcabece9b013cca1d9
#
_cell.length_a   1.000
_cell.length_b   1.000
_cell.length_c   1.000
_cell.angle_alpha   90.00
_cell.angle_beta   90.00
_cell.angle_gamma   90.00
#
_symmetry.space_group_name_H-M   'P 1'
#
loop_
_entity.id
_entity.type
_entity.pdbx_description
1 polymer ?
#
loop_
_entity_poly.entity_id
_entity_poly.type
_entity_poly.pdbx_seq_one_letter_code
_entity_poly.pdbx_strand_id
1 'polypeptide(L)' 'MSGLLKVECYSGYKADERPIRFSFQDKPGGRVFEVKEVVDQWYGVGYQCFKVLADDCNFYILRHQQAEDVWLLDSFRSSP' A
#
# COMPACT_ATOMS: atom_id res chain seq x y z
N MET A 1 12.62 -7.00 7.40
CA MET A 1 12.20 -5.70 7.91
C MET A 1 11.35 -4.98 6.88
N SER A 2 10.18 -4.53 7.30
CA SER A 2 9.26 -3.86 6.38
C SER A 2 9.79 -2.48 6.02
N GLY A 3 9.78 -2.14 4.74
CA GLY A 3 10.18 -0.80 4.32
C GLY A 3 9.05 0.19 4.52
N LEU A 4 9.41 1.43 4.84
CA LEU A 4 8.45 2.51 4.88
C LEU A 4 8.02 2.87 3.47
N LEU A 5 6.73 3.10 3.30
CA LEU A 5 6.16 3.44 2.02
C LEU A 5 5.60 4.85 2.04
N LYS A 6 5.69 5.52 0.91
CA LYS A 6 4.95 6.72 0.64
C LYS A 6 3.77 6.32 -0.21
N VAL A 7 2.57 6.51 0.32
CA VAL A 7 1.34 6.04 -0.34
C VAL A 7 0.43 7.22 -0.60
N GLU A 8 -0.04 7.33 -1.83
CA GLU A 8 -1.09 8.27 -2.18
C GLU A 8 -2.40 7.54 -2.19
N CYS A 9 -3.38 8.10 -1.50
CA CYS A 9 -4.70 7.50 -1.38
C CYS A 9 -5.72 8.33 -2.13
N TYR A 10 -6.72 7.67 -2.63
CA TYR A 10 -7.88 8.36 -3.17
C TYR A 10 -8.71 8.86 -2.00
N SER A 11 -8.78 10.16 -1.86
CA SER A 11 -9.64 10.78 -0.87
C SER A 11 -10.94 11.12 -1.57
N GLY A 12 -11.82 10.15 -1.59
CA GLY A 12 -13.09 10.35 -2.19
C GLY A 12 -14.05 11.03 -1.24
N TYR A 13 -15.27 11.06 -1.64
CA TYR A 13 -16.35 11.72 -0.97
C TYR A 13 -16.55 11.26 0.47
N LYS A 14 -16.23 10.02 0.75
CA LYS A 14 -16.29 9.45 2.09
C LYS A 14 -14.94 8.91 2.44
N ALA A 15 -14.74 8.62 3.69
CA ALA A 15 -13.47 8.21 4.24
C ALA A 15 -12.97 6.84 3.76
N ASP A 16 -13.42 6.37 2.63
CA ASP A 16 -12.92 5.13 2.03
C ASP A 16 -11.62 5.42 1.31
N GLU A 17 -10.59 5.71 2.09
CA GLU A 17 -9.28 5.89 1.53
C GLU A 17 -8.74 4.55 1.08
N ARG A 18 -8.35 4.49 -0.19
CA ARG A 18 -7.67 3.31 -0.71
C ARG A 18 -6.44 3.76 -1.46
N PRO A 19 -5.37 2.98 -1.41
CA PRO A 19 -4.14 3.37 -2.07
C PRO A 19 -4.31 3.35 -3.58
N ILE A 20 -3.80 4.39 -4.24
CA ILE A 20 -3.80 4.48 -5.69
C ILE A 20 -2.41 4.37 -6.27
N ARG A 21 -1.39 4.72 -5.48
CA ARG A 21 0.00 4.52 -5.88
C ARG A 21 0.89 4.55 -4.64
N PHE A 22 2.05 3.93 -4.77
CA PHE A 22 2.98 3.88 -3.65
C PHE A 22 4.42 3.82 -4.16
N SER A 23 5.36 4.21 -3.29
CA SER A 23 6.78 4.11 -3.56
C SER A 23 7.51 3.86 -2.26
N PHE A 24 8.76 3.39 -2.37
CA PHE A 24 9.59 3.13 -1.19
C PHE A 24 10.31 4.40 -0.78
N GLN A 25 10.11 4.83 0.46
CA GLN A 25 10.68 6.07 0.95
C GLN A 25 12.20 6.03 1.07
N ASP A 26 12.74 4.87 1.38
CA ASP A 26 14.17 4.71 1.63
C ASP A 26 15.00 4.53 0.37
N LYS A 27 14.36 4.64 -0.81
CA LYS A 27 15.07 4.51 -2.08
C LYS A 27 14.86 5.79 -2.90
N PRO A 28 15.76 6.76 -2.74
CA PRO A 28 15.65 8.00 -3.53
C PRO A 28 15.76 7.67 -5.01
N GLY A 29 14.86 8.24 -5.79
CA GLY A 29 14.78 7.92 -7.20
C GLY A 29 14.09 6.60 -7.50
N GLY A 30 13.48 5.99 -6.50
CA GLY A 30 12.77 4.75 -6.66
C GLY A 30 11.50 4.92 -7.50
N ARG A 31 11.09 3.81 -8.07
CA ARG A 31 9.92 3.77 -8.93
C ARG A 31 8.63 3.99 -8.13
N VAL A 32 7.69 4.71 -8.73
CA VAL A 32 6.33 4.81 -8.21
C VAL A 32 5.50 3.70 -8.83
N PHE A 33 4.81 2.95 -8.00
CA PHE A 33 3.96 1.84 -8.44
C PHE A 33 2.51 2.29 -8.45
N GLU A 34 1.83 2.07 -9.58
CA GLU A 34 0.41 2.36 -9.69
C GLU A 34 -0.37 1.14 -9.21
N VAL A 35 -1.40 1.38 -8.40
CA VAL A 35 -2.29 0.31 -7.96
C VAL A 35 -3.34 0.10 -9.03
N LYS A 36 -3.32 -1.07 -9.64
CA LYS A 36 -4.29 -1.44 -10.66
C LYS A 36 -5.61 -1.86 -10.05
N GLU A 37 -5.53 -2.57 -8.92
CA GLU A 37 -6.72 -3.10 -8.28
C GLU A 37 -6.42 -3.36 -6.81
N VAL A 38 -7.37 -3.06 -5.94
CA VAL A 38 -7.32 -3.50 -4.56
C VAL A 38 -8.03 -4.85 -4.51
N VAL A 39 -7.24 -5.90 -4.34
CA VAL A 39 -7.72 -7.28 -4.43
C VAL A 39 -8.45 -7.69 -3.15
N ASP A 40 -7.94 -7.23 -2.02
CA ASP A 40 -8.50 -7.58 -0.73
C ASP A 40 -8.11 -6.50 0.28
N GLN A 41 -8.86 -6.44 1.36
CA GLN A 41 -8.53 -5.53 2.46
C GLN A 41 -9.05 -6.12 3.76
N TRP A 42 -8.35 -5.86 4.86
CA TRP A 42 -8.75 -6.32 6.17
C TRP A 42 -8.21 -5.39 7.24
N TYR A 43 -8.75 -5.53 8.43
CA TYR A 43 -8.43 -4.67 9.56
C TYR A 43 -7.89 -5.48 10.70
N GLY A 44 -7.01 -4.88 11.49
CA GLY A 44 -6.64 -5.35 12.80
C GLY A 44 -6.78 -4.22 13.79
N VAL A 45 -6.32 -4.44 15.00
CA VAL A 45 -6.36 -3.41 16.03
C VAL A 45 -5.28 -2.39 15.71
N GLY A 46 -5.71 -1.18 15.36
CA GLY A 46 -4.80 -0.08 15.08
C GLY A 46 -4.17 -0.08 13.70
N TYR A 47 -4.59 -0.99 12.81
CA TYR A 47 -4.03 -1.02 11.44
C TYR A 47 -5.06 -1.48 10.44
N GLN A 48 -4.78 -1.18 9.18
CA GLN A 48 -5.56 -1.63 8.04
C GLN A 48 -4.60 -2.11 6.96
N CYS A 49 -4.94 -3.22 6.34
CA CYS A 49 -4.10 -3.79 5.28
C CYS A 49 -4.86 -3.84 3.97
N PHE A 50 -4.11 -3.63 2.88
CA PHE A 50 -4.64 -3.72 1.54
C PHE A 50 -3.75 -4.65 0.73
N LYS A 51 -4.36 -5.65 0.10
CA LYS A 51 -3.66 -6.46 -0.88
C LYS A 51 -3.96 -5.85 -2.24
N VAL A 52 -2.92 -5.38 -2.91
CA VAL A 52 -3.09 -4.64 -4.17
C VAL A 52 -2.32 -5.32 -5.28
N LEU A 53 -2.85 -5.18 -6.49
CA LEU A 53 -2.14 -5.56 -7.70
C LEU A 53 -1.54 -4.29 -8.29
N ALA A 54 -0.23 -4.26 -8.42
CA ALA A 54 0.47 -3.09 -8.94
C ALA A 54 0.68 -3.22 -10.45
N ASP A 55 1.15 -2.14 -11.06
CA ASP A 55 1.35 -2.07 -12.50
C ASP A 55 2.49 -2.93 -13.01
N ASP A 56 3.30 -3.49 -12.12
CA ASP A 56 4.33 -4.46 -12.47
C ASP A 56 3.81 -5.89 -12.42
N CYS A 57 2.51 -6.07 -12.27
CA CYS A 57 1.83 -7.37 -12.20
C CYS A 57 2.18 -8.18 -10.96
N ASN A 58 2.67 -7.54 -9.93
CA ASN A 58 2.98 -8.18 -8.65
C ASN A 58 1.97 -7.77 -7.59
N PHE A 59 1.81 -8.62 -6.60
CA PHE A 59 0.93 -8.34 -5.48
C PHE A 59 1.73 -7.81 -4.30
N TYR A 60 1.19 -6.79 -3.66
CA TYR A 60 1.81 -6.16 -2.49
C TYR A 60 0.78 -6.08 -1.39
N ILE A 61 1.21 -6.32 -0.17
CA ILE A 61 0.35 -6.10 0.99
C ILE A 61 0.86 -4.87 1.72
N LEU A 62 0.04 -3.82 1.69
CA LEU A 62 0.36 -2.54 2.27
C LEU A 62 -0.35 -2.43 3.61
N ARG A 63 0.40 -2.10 4.66
CA ARG A 63 -0.17 -1.93 5.99
C ARG A 63 -0.15 -0.46 6.36
N HIS A 64 -1.30 0.06 6.76
CA HIS A 64 -1.43 1.40 7.29
C HIS A 64 -1.55 1.34 8.80
N GLN A 65 -0.54 1.83 9.50
CA GLN A 65 -0.57 1.96 10.95
C GLN A 65 -1.27 3.26 11.28
N GLN A 66 -2.50 3.17 11.75
CA GLN A 66 -3.38 4.34 11.87
C GLN A 66 -2.92 5.31 12.94
N ALA A 67 -2.45 4.79 14.07
CA ALA A 67 -2.04 5.66 15.17
C ALA A 67 -0.85 6.53 14.79
N GLU A 68 0.04 6.04 13.97
CA GLU A 68 1.26 6.74 13.58
C GLU A 68 1.14 7.34 12.19
N ASP A 69 0.09 6.98 11.48
CA ASP A 69 -0.15 7.43 10.10
C ASP A 69 1.05 7.12 9.19
N VAL A 70 1.53 5.90 9.29
CA VAL A 70 2.63 5.42 8.44
C VAL A 70 2.19 4.20 7.66
N TRP A 71 2.77 4.04 6.48
CA TRP A 71 2.53 2.89 5.62
C TRP A 71 3.77 2.02 5.57
N LEU A 72 3.54 0.72 5.65
CA LEU A 72 4.61 -0.27 5.63
C LEU A 72 4.30 -1.33 4.58
N LEU A 73 5.35 -1.88 3.99
CA LEU A 73 5.20 -3.05 3.13
C LEU A 73 5.19 -4.28 4.03
N ASP A 74 4.05 -4.94 4.10
CA ASP A 74 3.90 -6.13 4.93
C ASP A 74 4.43 -7.35 4.22
N SER A 75 4.10 -7.50 2.93
CA SER A 75 4.66 -8.58 2.13
C SER A 75 4.53 -8.26 0.65
N PHE A 76 5.28 -9.05 -0.14
CA PHE A 76 5.33 -8.91 -1.58
C PHE A 76 5.28 -10.31 -2.19
N ARG A 77 4.50 -10.47 -3.23
CA ARG A 77 4.44 -11.73 -3.97
C ARG A 77 4.46 -11.47 -5.46
N SER A 78 5.34 -12.18 -6.13
CA SER A 78 5.37 -12.16 -7.58
C SER A 78 4.15 -12.86 -8.14
N SER A 79 3.61 -12.32 -9.22
CA SER A 79 2.58 -13.01 -9.98
C SER A 79 3.21 -14.23 -10.67
N PRO A 80 2.57 -15.40 -10.65
CA PRO A 80 3.10 -16.57 -11.36
C PRO A 80 3.10 -16.40 -12.87
#